data_b153dfcefcc3fe8ae8c4863722243f25
#
_entry.id   b153dfcefcc3fe8ae8c4863722243f25
#
_cell.length_a   1.000
_cell.length_b   1.000
_cell.length_c   1.000
_cell.angle_alpha   90.00
_cell.angle_beta   90.00
_cell.angle_gamma   90.00
#
_symmetry.space_group_name_H-M   'P 1'
#
loop_
_entity.id
_entity.type
_entity.pdbx_description
1 polymer ?
#
loop_
_entity_poly.entity_id
_entity_poly.type
_entity_poly.pdbx_seq_one_letter_code
_entity_poly.pdbx_strand_id
1 'polypeptide(L)'
;MKYIFFLVIFFITSCDSSKKIESMKIGSEKTKFLEIKNFPDNLKAKNVIFVVGDGAGFSQVTLSRIVIGGLDFRLAFDQLPIQGASLTHPFGNVVTDSAAAGTAWATGNKTKNRYLSVDPNKDNLKTLPEILSEKGYLSGLVATSSITHATPAAFYAHIDSRYETIQIAKQLLSSPINIALGGGLEFFDLKMVEETHVLIDKKIYLKFDFKNNKKILGLFDEDGIVRSSQNPTQQEMTNFALKQLDMDQSECTGFFLMTEGSQIDWAGHDNDAEKMVTEFQDFDNTISDLINFVTEDEETLLIITADHETGGLQICLLYTSDAADERSSVD
;
A
#
# COMPACT_ATOMS: atom_id res chain seq x y z
N MET A 1 26.02 -56.42 32.15
CA MET A 1 25.14 -55.35 31.62
C MET A 1 26.02 -54.29 31.00
N LYS A 2 26.06 -54.20 29.69
CA LYS A 2 26.81 -53.18 28.94
C LYS A 2 25.86 -52.04 28.60
N TYR A 3 26.10 -50.84 29.11
CA TYR A 3 25.37 -49.63 28.75
C TYR A 3 25.95 -49.08 27.46
N ILE A 4 25.15 -49.07 26.40
CA ILE A 4 25.45 -48.38 25.14
C ILE A 4 24.99 -46.92 25.29
N PHE A 5 25.92 -45.98 25.33
CA PHE A 5 25.60 -44.56 25.25
C PHE A 5 25.40 -44.18 23.78
N PHE A 6 24.15 -43.80 23.42
CA PHE A 6 23.91 -43.16 22.13
C PHE A 6 24.25 -41.67 22.25
N LEU A 7 25.31 -41.27 21.57
CA LEU A 7 25.64 -39.86 21.40
C LEU A 7 24.76 -39.30 20.23
N VAL A 8 23.73 -38.53 20.55
CA VAL A 8 22.96 -37.81 19.53
C VAL A 8 23.70 -36.52 19.22
N ILE A 9 24.36 -36.49 18.07
CA ILE A 9 24.97 -35.27 17.54
C ILE A 9 23.88 -34.47 16.85
N PHE A 10 23.43 -33.37 17.51
CA PHE A 10 22.62 -32.37 16.85
C PHE A 10 23.49 -31.58 15.89
N PHE A 11 23.35 -31.81 14.58
CA PHE A 11 23.80 -30.86 13.57
C PHE A 11 22.90 -29.62 13.65
N ILE A 12 23.39 -28.57 14.28
CA ILE A 12 22.82 -27.24 14.11
C ILE A 12 23.28 -26.79 12.72
N THR A 13 22.42 -26.97 11.73
CA THR A 13 22.56 -26.27 10.45
C THR A 13 22.30 -24.81 10.74
N SER A 14 23.36 -24.03 10.95
CA SER A 14 23.29 -22.59 10.89
C SER A 14 22.73 -22.23 9.52
N CYS A 15 21.52 -21.68 9.50
CA CYS A 15 20.98 -21.05 8.30
C CYS A 15 21.88 -19.83 8.04
N ASP A 16 22.83 -19.97 7.11
CA ASP A 16 23.63 -18.86 6.60
C ASP A 16 22.71 -17.99 5.71
N SER A 17 21.86 -17.19 6.36
CA SER A 17 21.00 -16.23 5.70
C SER A 17 21.64 -14.85 5.59
N SER A 18 22.97 -14.77 5.69
CA SER A 18 23.71 -13.56 5.35
C SER A 18 23.72 -13.35 3.82
N LYS A 19 22.58 -13.11 3.20
CA LYS A 19 22.58 -12.37 1.94
C LYS A 19 23.11 -10.99 2.26
N LYS A 20 24.39 -10.80 1.95
CA LYS A 20 25.11 -9.57 2.20
C LYS A 20 24.44 -8.44 1.43
N ILE A 21 23.99 -7.40 2.13
CA ILE A 21 23.66 -6.08 1.59
C ILE A 21 24.92 -5.38 1.02
N GLU A 22 26.03 -6.11 0.86
CA GLU A 22 27.32 -5.58 0.39
C GLU A 22 27.30 -4.93 -1.00
N SER A 23 26.18 -5.03 -1.74
CA SER A 23 26.07 -4.46 -3.07
C SER A 23 25.22 -3.20 -3.17
N MET A 24 24.44 -2.85 -2.14
CA MET A 24 23.63 -1.63 -2.18
C MET A 24 24.52 -0.40 -2.03
N LYS A 25 24.60 0.39 -3.08
CA LYS A 25 25.35 1.65 -3.06
C LYS A 25 24.47 2.75 -2.49
N ILE A 26 25.09 3.68 -1.74
CA ILE A 26 24.45 4.94 -1.37
C ILE A 26 24.09 5.67 -2.67
N GLY A 27 22.83 6.05 -2.80
CA GLY A 27 22.33 6.75 -3.97
C GLY A 27 22.84 8.20 -4.07
N SER A 28 22.60 8.79 -5.19
CA SER A 28 23.05 10.15 -5.49
C SER A 28 22.00 10.99 -6.20
N GLU A 29 20.74 10.56 -6.20
CA GLU A 29 19.65 11.37 -6.73
C GLU A 29 19.54 12.68 -5.95
N LYS A 30 19.15 13.73 -6.64
CA LYS A 30 18.96 15.03 -6.00
C LYS A 30 17.52 15.15 -5.54
N THR A 31 17.33 15.66 -4.33
CA THR A 31 16.01 16.02 -3.83
C THR A 31 15.30 16.95 -4.81
N LYS A 32 14.12 16.57 -5.26
CA LYS A 32 13.21 17.44 -5.97
C LYS A 32 12.35 18.14 -4.91
N PHE A 33 12.63 19.41 -4.65
CA PHE A 33 11.80 20.20 -3.73
C PHE A 33 10.44 20.48 -4.37
N LEU A 34 9.39 20.18 -3.63
CA LEU A 34 8.00 20.37 -4.04
C LEU A 34 7.48 21.71 -3.51
N GLU A 35 6.66 22.38 -4.30
CA GLU A 35 5.95 23.57 -3.82
C GLU A 35 4.75 23.12 -3.00
N ILE A 36 4.73 23.48 -1.71
CA ILE A 36 3.64 23.20 -0.81
C ILE A 36 3.06 24.52 -0.35
N LYS A 37 1.82 24.79 -0.74
CA LYS A 37 1.12 26.02 -0.36
C LYS A 37 0.55 25.89 1.05
N ASN A 38 0.51 27.02 1.77
CA ASN A 38 -0.25 27.13 3.01
C ASN A 38 -1.71 27.42 2.67
N PHE A 39 -2.61 26.56 3.09
CA PHE A 39 -4.04 26.73 2.90
C PHE A 39 -4.66 27.54 4.06
N PRO A 40 -5.72 28.32 3.81
CA PRO A 40 -6.46 28.98 4.88
C PRO A 40 -7.08 27.97 5.85
N ASP A 41 -7.10 28.29 7.14
CA ASP A 41 -7.61 27.41 8.22
C ASP A 41 -9.10 27.00 8.04
N ASN A 42 -9.86 27.72 7.24
CA ASN A 42 -11.29 27.48 7.00
C ASN A 42 -11.55 26.69 5.70
N LEU A 43 -10.54 26.28 4.96
CA LEU A 43 -10.72 25.48 3.75
C LEU A 43 -11.26 24.10 4.11
N LYS A 44 -12.32 23.68 3.43
CA LYS A 44 -12.88 22.33 3.55
C LYS A 44 -12.48 21.54 2.31
N ALA A 45 -11.82 20.44 2.52
CA ALA A 45 -11.50 19.53 1.41
C ALA A 45 -12.80 18.98 0.81
N LYS A 46 -12.89 19.05 -0.50
CA LYS A 46 -13.94 18.44 -1.31
C LYS A 46 -13.59 17.01 -1.65
N ASN A 47 -12.31 16.76 -1.95
CA ASN A 47 -11.79 15.47 -2.34
C ASN A 47 -10.83 14.94 -1.28
N VAL A 48 -10.64 13.62 -1.24
CA VAL A 48 -9.67 12.96 -0.36
C VAL A 48 -8.86 11.94 -1.15
N ILE A 49 -7.54 12.03 -1.07
CA ILE A 49 -6.61 11.01 -1.54
C ILE A 49 -5.94 10.37 -0.34
N PHE A 50 -6.06 9.05 -0.24
CA PHE A 50 -5.51 8.23 0.84
C PHE A 50 -4.46 7.27 0.28
N VAL A 51 -3.21 7.46 0.68
CA VAL A 51 -2.06 6.72 0.16
C VAL A 51 -1.54 5.77 1.23
N VAL A 52 -1.40 4.50 0.87
CA VAL A 52 -0.93 3.44 1.78
C VAL A 52 0.35 2.83 1.24
N GLY A 53 1.41 2.84 2.04
CA GLY A 53 2.58 2.00 1.80
C GLY A 53 2.46 0.75 2.67
N ASP A 54 2.08 -0.40 2.08
CA ASP A 54 1.98 -1.66 2.82
C ASP A 54 3.37 -2.08 3.31
N GLY A 55 3.50 -2.30 4.62
CA GLY A 55 4.77 -2.65 5.25
C GLY A 55 5.84 -1.54 5.25
N ALA A 56 5.47 -0.30 4.90
CA ALA A 56 6.40 0.82 4.76
C ALA A 56 6.72 1.47 6.12
N GLY A 57 7.34 0.72 7.01
CA GLY A 57 7.77 1.20 8.32
C GLY A 57 9.00 2.12 8.26
N PHE A 58 9.44 2.61 9.42
CA PHE A 58 10.55 3.57 9.51
C PHE A 58 11.87 3.05 8.92
N SER A 59 12.14 1.75 9.03
CA SER A 59 13.37 1.15 8.50
C SER A 59 13.33 1.08 6.97
N GLN A 60 12.19 0.71 6.38
CA GLN A 60 11.97 0.67 4.94
C GLN A 60 12.11 2.06 4.33
N VAL A 61 11.47 3.06 4.94
CA VAL A 61 11.60 4.47 4.57
C VAL A 61 13.06 4.93 4.61
N THR A 62 13.77 4.61 5.70
CA THR A 62 15.15 5.06 5.88
C THR A 62 16.10 4.41 4.88
N LEU A 63 15.96 3.10 4.65
CA LEU A 63 16.78 2.39 3.67
C LEU A 63 16.52 2.94 2.26
N SER A 64 15.27 3.13 1.88
CA SER A 64 14.89 3.66 0.57
C SER A 64 15.48 5.05 0.34
N ARG A 65 15.39 5.95 1.31
CA ARG A 65 16.02 7.28 1.26
C ARG A 65 17.52 7.18 0.97
N ILE A 66 18.24 6.35 1.72
CA ILE A 66 19.69 6.19 1.59
C ILE A 66 20.07 5.64 0.22
N VAL A 67 19.34 4.64 -0.26
CA VAL A 67 19.65 3.97 -1.52
C VAL A 67 19.26 4.82 -2.73
N ILE A 68 18.18 5.57 -2.66
CA ILE A 68 17.73 6.45 -3.76
C ILE A 68 18.67 7.66 -3.89
N GLY A 69 18.86 8.44 -2.85
CA GLY A 69 19.54 9.73 -2.98
C GLY A 69 20.60 10.04 -1.93
N GLY A 70 20.82 9.17 -0.95
CA GLY A 70 21.80 9.35 0.11
C GLY A 70 21.20 9.88 1.42
N LEU A 71 22.08 10.21 2.37
CA LEU A 71 21.67 10.53 3.75
C LEU A 71 20.80 11.79 3.87
N ASP A 72 21.06 12.77 3.04
CA ASP A 72 20.36 14.08 3.07
C ASP A 72 19.21 14.16 2.08
N PHE A 73 18.92 13.08 1.36
CA PHE A 73 17.83 13.02 0.41
C PHE A 73 16.47 13.17 1.12
N ARG A 74 15.59 13.95 0.53
CA ARG A 74 14.20 14.12 0.99
C ARG A 74 13.27 13.41 0.04
N LEU A 75 12.60 12.39 0.55
CA LEU A 75 11.48 11.75 -0.13
C LEU A 75 10.32 12.73 -0.30
N ALA A 76 9.40 12.47 -1.21
CA ALA A 76 8.28 13.36 -1.47
C ALA A 76 7.45 13.60 -0.20
N PHE A 77 7.10 12.54 0.54
CA PHE A 77 6.29 12.69 1.76
C PHE A 77 7.04 13.32 2.95
N ASP A 78 8.38 13.27 2.99
CA ASP A 78 9.17 13.99 4.00
C ASP A 78 8.94 15.51 3.96
N GLN A 79 8.40 16.02 2.86
CA GLN A 79 8.19 17.45 2.62
C GLN A 79 6.80 17.93 3.05
N LEU A 80 5.91 17.01 3.46
CA LEU A 80 4.59 17.39 3.94
C LEU A 80 4.66 18.17 5.27
N PRO A 81 3.81 19.21 5.44
CA PRO A 81 3.89 20.12 6.58
C PRO A 81 3.40 19.50 7.89
N ILE A 82 2.59 18.43 7.84
CA ILE A 82 2.01 17.78 9.02
C ILE A 82 2.46 16.34 9.04
N GLN A 83 3.02 15.92 10.17
CA GLN A 83 3.42 14.54 10.41
C GLN A 83 2.85 14.06 11.74
N GLY A 84 2.56 12.77 11.82
CA GLY A 84 2.02 12.13 13.01
C GLY A 84 2.39 10.67 13.09
N ALA A 85 1.88 9.99 14.11
CA ALA A 85 2.02 8.56 14.29
C ALA A 85 0.66 7.95 14.65
N SER A 86 0.41 6.74 14.15
CA SER A 86 -0.79 5.97 14.45
C SER A 86 -0.48 4.69 15.21
N LEU A 87 -1.42 4.23 16.03
CA LEU A 87 -1.35 2.94 16.71
C LEU A 87 -2.01 1.88 15.84
N THR A 88 -1.22 0.99 15.28
CA THR A 88 -1.64 0.01 14.27
C THR A 88 -2.26 -1.27 14.85
N HIS A 89 -2.15 -1.54 16.17
CA HIS A 89 -2.64 -2.79 16.76
C HIS A 89 -4.13 -3.05 16.43
N PRO A 90 -4.50 -4.29 16.08
CA PRO A 90 -5.88 -4.68 15.80
C PRO A 90 -6.65 -4.96 17.09
N PHE A 91 -7.92 -5.37 16.98
CA PHE A 91 -8.69 -5.85 18.11
C PHE A 91 -8.13 -7.20 18.60
N GLY A 92 -7.81 -7.26 19.89
CA GLY A 92 -7.41 -8.50 20.56
C GLY A 92 -6.03 -9.07 20.20
N ASN A 93 -5.18 -8.30 19.49
CA ASN A 93 -3.81 -8.69 19.17
C ASN A 93 -2.86 -7.49 19.27
N VAL A 94 -1.57 -7.75 19.33
CA VAL A 94 -0.50 -6.73 19.40
C VAL A 94 -0.04 -6.32 18.00
N VAL A 95 0.06 -7.29 17.07
CA VAL A 95 0.53 -7.11 15.71
C VAL A 95 -0.63 -7.20 14.74
N THR A 96 -0.82 -6.16 13.94
CA THR A 96 -1.85 -6.12 12.90
C THR A 96 -1.41 -6.87 11.64
N ASP A 97 -2.41 -7.28 10.85
CA ASP A 97 -2.24 -7.54 9.41
C ASP A 97 -2.91 -6.42 8.59
N SER A 98 -2.67 -6.41 7.29
CA SER A 98 -3.22 -5.40 6.38
C SER A 98 -4.76 -5.40 6.33
N ALA A 99 -5.42 -6.53 6.60
CA ALA A 99 -6.89 -6.62 6.61
C ALA A 99 -7.50 -5.82 7.78
N ALA A 100 -6.97 -6.02 8.99
CA ALA A 100 -7.44 -5.28 10.16
C ALA A 100 -7.04 -3.80 10.11
N ALA A 101 -5.86 -3.48 9.59
CA ALA A 101 -5.42 -2.09 9.40
C ALA A 101 -6.28 -1.38 8.34
N GLY A 102 -6.47 -2.00 7.16
CA GLY A 102 -7.35 -1.48 6.11
C GLY A 102 -8.79 -1.28 6.59
N THR A 103 -9.33 -2.25 7.35
CA THR A 103 -10.66 -2.11 7.97
C THR A 103 -10.74 -0.91 8.91
N ALA A 104 -9.71 -0.68 9.72
CA ALA A 104 -9.70 0.45 10.63
C ALA A 104 -9.77 1.80 9.88
N TRP A 105 -9.10 1.92 8.74
CA TRP A 105 -9.18 3.13 7.91
C TRP A 105 -10.49 3.23 7.13
N ALA A 106 -10.94 2.11 6.56
CA ALA A 106 -12.16 2.09 5.74
C ALA A 106 -13.43 2.33 6.55
N THR A 107 -13.45 1.99 7.86
CA THR A 107 -14.66 2.01 8.69
C THR A 107 -14.55 2.84 9.96
N GLY A 108 -13.33 3.24 10.36
CA GLY A 108 -13.07 3.87 11.65
C GLY A 108 -13.11 2.91 12.85
N ASN A 109 -13.21 1.58 12.62
CA ASN A 109 -13.33 0.57 13.67
C ASN A 109 -12.20 -0.45 13.60
N LYS A 110 -11.64 -0.82 14.75
CA LYS A 110 -10.68 -1.91 14.84
C LYS A 110 -11.37 -3.28 14.82
N THR A 111 -10.83 -4.20 14.06
CA THR A 111 -11.30 -5.58 13.96
C THR A 111 -10.17 -6.59 14.20
N LYS A 112 -10.47 -7.88 14.10
CA LYS A 112 -9.49 -8.97 14.20
C LYS A 112 -8.67 -9.07 12.90
N ASN A 113 -7.44 -9.56 13.04
CA ASN A 113 -6.63 -9.92 11.87
C ASN A 113 -7.41 -10.83 10.91
N ARG A 114 -7.18 -10.65 9.62
CA ARG A 114 -7.83 -11.32 8.47
C ARG A 114 -9.26 -10.89 8.16
N TYR A 115 -9.93 -10.11 9.01
CA TYR A 115 -11.28 -9.61 8.81
C TYR A 115 -11.27 -8.36 7.93
N LEU A 116 -12.20 -8.31 6.98
CA LEU A 116 -12.41 -7.20 6.05
C LEU A 116 -13.77 -6.57 6.33
N SER A 117 -13.75 -5.36 6.83
CA SER A 117 -14.90 -4.50 7.14
C SER A 117 -16.08 -5.22 7.79
N VAL A 118 -15.75 -6.14 8.68
CA VAL A 118 -16.65 -6.72 9.67
C VAL A 118 -16.08 -6.51 11.07
N ASP A 119 -16.94 -6.38 12.05
CA ASP A 119 -16.55 -6.23 13.45
C ASP A 119 -16.03 -7.55 14.07
N PRO A 120 -15.54 -7.57 15.31
CA PRO A 120 -15.10 -8.81 15.97
C PRO A 120 -16.18 -9.90 16.11
N ASN A 121 -17.46 -9.56 15.96
CA ASN A 121 -18.60 -10.49 15.97
C ASN A 121 -19.04 -10.91 14.57
N LYS A 122 -18.38 -10.39 13.51
CA LYS A 122 -18.65 -10.60 12.08
C LYS A 122 -19.85 -9.79 11.54
N ASP A 123 -20.29 -8.79 12.25
CA ASP A 123 -21.29 -7.87 11.74
C ASP A 123 -20.64 -6.87 10.76
N ASN A 124 -21.31 -6.57 9.65
CA ASN A 124 -20.79 -5.67 8.62
C ASN A 124 -20.60 -4.25 9.17
N LEU A 125 -19.43 -3.68 8.90
CA LEU A 125 -19.07 -2.30 9.20
C LEU A 125 -19.16 -1.48 7.91
N LYS A 126 -20.00 -0.45 7.89
CA LYS A 126 -20.15 0.39 6.71
C LYS A 126 -18.84 1.09 6.36
N THR A 127 -18.40 0.93 5.13
CA THR A 127 -17.13 1.48 4.64
C THR A 127 -17.25 2.95 4.23
N LEU A 128 -16.12 3.64 4.19
CA LEU A 128 -16.06 5.03 3.73
C LEU A 128 -16.62 5.20 2.30
N PRO A 129 -16.25 4.37 1.28
CA PRO A 129 -16.87 4.46 -0.04
C PRO A 129 -18.39 4.25 -0.03
N GLU A 130 -18.94 3.37 0.80
CA GLU A 130 -20.39 3.19 0.94
C GLU A 130 -21.06 4.44 1.50
N ILE A 131 -20.47 5.06 2.53
CA ILE A 131 -20.97 6.30 3.11
C ILE A 131 -20.91 7.46 2.11
N LEU A 132 -19.82 7.52 1.35
CA LEU A 132 -19.58 8.59 0.38
C LEU A 132 -20.50 8.47 -0.84
N SER A 133 -20.74 7.25 -1.33
CA SER A 133 -21.64 7.02 -2.48
C SER A 133 -23.08 7.49 -2.21
N GLU A 134 -23.58 7.35 -0.97
CA GLU A 134 -24.88 7.86 -0.56
C GLU A 134 -24.97 9.40 -0.60
N LYS A 135 -23.82 10.06 -0.64
CA LYS A 135 -23.68 11.53 -0.71
C LYS A 135 -23.27 12.02 -2.10
N GLY A 136 -23.24 11.13 -3.09
CA GLY A 136 -22.91 11.47 -4.47
C GLY A 136 -21.42 11.64 -4.74
N TYR A 137 -20.54 11.06 -3.91
CA TYR A 137 -19.09 11.03 -4.18
C TYR A 137 -18.72 9.82 -5.04
N LEU A 138 -17.71 9.99 -5.86
CA LEU A 138 -17.05 8.90 -6.57
C LEU A 138 -15.95 8.29 -5.70
N SER A 139 -15.67 6.98 -5.92
CA SER A 139 -14.60 6.29 -5.19
C SER A 139 -13.73 5.49 -6.15
N GLY A 140 -12.39 5.61 -5.96
CA GLY A 140 -11.38 4.87 -6.70
C GLY A 140 -10.46 4.08 -5.76
N LEU A 141 -10.00 2.92 -6.25
CA LEU A 141 -9.02 2.08 -5.58
C LEU A 141 -7.90 1.72 -6.58
N VAL A 142 -6.66 1.87 -6.15
CA VAL A 142 -5.47 1.47 -6.90
C VAL A 142 -4.56 0.65 -5.99
N ALA A 143 -4.04 -0.47 -6.48
CA ALA A 143 -3.10 -1.30 -5.73
C ALA A 143 -2.08 -1.98 -6.66
N THR A 144 -0.85 -2.17 -6.21
CA THR A 144 0.15 -2.95 -6.95
C THR A 144 0.04 -4.45 -6.67
N SER A 145 -0.76 -4.86 -5.68
CA SER A 145 -1.24 -6.23 -5.46
C SER A 145 -2.44 -6.56 -6.35
N SER A 146 -3.02 -7.73 -6.15
CA SER A 146 -4.40 -8.00 -6.57
C SER A 146 -5.34 -6.97 -5.95
N ILE A 147 -6.32 -6.50 -6.73
CA ILE A 147 -7.35 -5.58 -6.22
C ILE A 147 -8.28 -6.28 -5.21
N THR A 148 -8.20 -7.59 -5.08
CA THR A 148 -8.85 -8.39 -4.05
C THR A 148 -8.00 -8.59 -2.80
N HIS A 149 -6.76 -8.07 -2.77
CA HIS A 149 -5.89 -8.14 -1.61
C HIS A 149 -6.46 -7.33 -0.43
N ALA A 150 -5.94 -7.58 0.75
CA ALA A 150 -6.54 -7.14 2.01
C ALA A 150 -6.81 -5.63 2.10
N THR A 151 -5.84 -4.80 1.75
CA THR A 151 -5.96 -3.34 1.90
C THR A 151 -7.03 -2.75 0.98
N PRO A 152 -7.01 -2.94 -0.35
CA PRO A 152 -8.09 -2.44 -1.21
C PRO A 152 -9.43 -3.10 -0.88
N ALA A 153 -9.44 -4.41 -0.57
CA ALA A 153 -10.66 -5.14 -0.26
C ALA A 153 -11.39 -4.60 0.99
N ALA A 154 -10.67 -4.10 1.98
CA ALA A 154 -11.25 -3.53 3.19
C ALA A 154 -12.16 -2.31 2.90
N PHE A 155 -12.01 -1.64 1.76
CA PHE A 155 -12.83 -0.50 1.39
C PHE A 155 -14.17 -0.88 0.73
N TYR A 156 -14.41 -2.17 0.42
CA TYR A 156 -15.64 -2.58 -0.26
C TYR A 156 -16.18 -3.97 0.13
N ALA A 157 -15.35 -4.84 0.75
CA ALA A 157 -15.76 -6.21 1.06
C ALA A 157 -16.06 -6.39 2.55
N HIS A 158 -17.09 -7.18 2.86
CA HIS A 158 -17.47 -7.55 4.22
C HIS A 158 -17.37 -9.06 4.38
N ILE A 159 -16.25 -9.52 4.94
CA ILE A 159 -15.98 -10.95 5.09
C ILE A 159 -14.97 -11.19 6.22
N ASP A 160 -15.11 -12.31 6.93
CA ASP A 160 -14.26 -12.69 8.05
C ASP A 160 -12.97 -13.41 7.66
N SER A 161 -12.63 -13.41 6.35
CA SER A 161 -11.38 -13.98 5.85
C SER A 161 -10.91 -13.31 4.57
N ARG A 162 -9.73 -12.65 4.62
CA ARG A 162 -9.05 -12.06 3.46
C ARG A 162 -8.64 -13.06 2.38
N TYR A 163 -8.71 -14.36 2.68
CA TYR A 163 -8.33 -15.42 1.75
C TYR A 163 -9.49 -15.90 0.86
N GLU A 164 -10.69 -15.39 1.08
CA GLU A 164 -11.88 -15.69 0.25
C GLU A 164 -11.91 -14.84 -1.03
N THR A 165 -10.80 -14.83 -1.78
CA THR A 165 -10.54 -13.93 -2.92
C THR A 165 -11.66 -13.90 -3.95
N ILE A 166 -12.26 -15.06 -4.29
CA ILE A 166 -13.39 -15.15 -5.24
C ILE A 166 -14.64 -14.46 -4.69
N GLN A 167 -14.90 -14.56 -3.38
CA GLN A 167 -16.04 -13.85 -2.77
C GLN A 167 -15.78 -12.35 -2.69
N ILE A 168 -14.55 -11.95 -2.40
CA ILE A 168 -14.11 -10.57 -2.41
C ILE A 168 -14.27 -9.96 -3.81
N ALA A 169 -13.82 -10.66 -4.87
CA ALA A 169 -13.99 -10.23 -6.26
C ALA A 169 -15.48 -10.00 -6.61
N LYS A 170 -16.37 -10.91 -6.22
CA LYS A 170 -17.83 -10.74 -6.42
C LYS A 170 -18.38 -9.52 -5.70
N GLN A 171 -17.91 -9.23 -4.48
CA GLN A 171 -18.35 -8.05 -3.74
C GLN A 171 -17.87 -6.75 -4.40
N LEU A 172 -16.67 -6.72 -5.01
CA LEU A 172 -16.21 -5.57 -5.78
C LEU A 172 -17.19 -5.20 -6.90
N LEU A 173 -17.65 -6.19 -7.68
CA LEU A 173 -18.54 -5.93 -8.81
C LEU A 173 -19.88 -5.31 -8.41
N SER A 174 -20.36 -5.55 -7.19
CA SER A 174 -21.59 -4.96 -6.63
C SER A 174 -21.34 -3.74 -5.74
N SER A 175 -20.09 -3.43 -5.41
CA SER A 175 -19.72 -2.34 -4.51
C SER A 175 -19.95 -0.95 -5.15
N PRO A 176 -19.94 0.14 -4.39
CA PRO A 176 -20.03 1.49 -4.93
C PRO A 176 -18.75 2.02 -5.57
N ILE A 177 -17.69 1.21 -5.67
CA ILE A 177 -16.42 1.62 -6.28
C ILE A 177 -16.61 1.91 -7.77
N ASN A 178 -16.17 3.08 -8.22
CA ASN A 178 -16.28 3.53 -9.60
C ASN A 178 -15.10 3.12 -10.45
N ILE A 179 -13.88 3.13 -9.86
CA ILE A 179 -12.64 2.76 -10.53
C ILE A 179 -11.84 1.84 -9.59
N ALA A 180 -11.47 0.68 -10.08
CA ALA A 180 -10.59 -0.25 -9.37
C ALA A 180 -9.48 -0.71 -10.32
N LEU A 181 -8.22 -0.50 -9.93
CA LEU A 181 -7.04 -0.82 -10.76
C LEU A 181 -6.03 -1.62 -9.94
N GLY A 182 -5.61 -2.76 -10.46
CA GLY A 182 -4.63 -3.64 -9.82
C GLY A 182 -4.37 -4.90 -10.61
N GLY A 183 -3.84 -5.91 -9.96
CA GLY A 183 -3.81 -7.28 -10.45
C GLY A 183 -5.05 -8.06 -10.02
N GLY A 184 -5.02 -9.40 -10.13
CA GLY A 184 -6.06 -10.29 -9.66
C GLY A 184 -6.97 -10.82 -10.76
N LEU A 185 -6.53 -10.82 -12.01
CA LEU A 185 -7.31 -11.31 -13.16
C LEU A 185 -7.85 -12.73 -12.94
N GLU A 186 -7.08 -13.60 -12.30
CA GLU A 186 -7.47 -15.00 -12.03
C GLU A 186 -8.67 -15.12 -11.07
N PHE A 187 -8.99 -14.10 -10.28
CA PHE A 187 -10.06 -14.16 -9.28
C PHE A 187 -11.43 -13.71 -9.83
N PHE A 188 -11.49 -13.18 -11.04
CA PHE A 188 -12.71 -12.62 -11.63
C PHE A 188 -13.32 -13.50 -12.73
N ASP A 189 -14.64 -13.65 -12.70
CA ASP A 189 -15.39 -14.11 -13.87
C ASP A 189 -15.58 -12.95 -14.84
N LEU A 190 -14.84 -12.96 -15.96
CA LEU A 190 -14.82 -11.86 -16.91
C LEU A 190 -16.20 -11.59 -17.56
N LYS A 191 -17.08 -12.58 -17.65
CA LYS A 191 -18.46 -12.36 -18.13
C LYS A 191 -19.22 -11.45 -17.15
N MET A 192 -19.09 -11.69 -15.85
CA MET A 192 -19.71 -10.83 -14.85
C MET A 192 -19.11 -9.42 -14.85
N VAL A 193 -17.80 -9.30 -15.10
CA VAL A 193 -17.13 -7.99 -15.22
C VAL A 193 -17.73 -7.18 -16.38
N GLU A 194 -17.84 -7.76 -17.55
CA GLU A 194 -18.32 -7.08 -18.76
C GLU A 194 -19.77 -6.58 -18.66
N GLU A 195 -20.59 -7.21 -17.81
CA GLU A 195 -21.98 -6.75 -17.55
C GLU A 195 -22.03 -5.39 -16.86
N THR A 196 -21.10 -5.11 -15.95
CA THR A 196 -21.16 -3.96 -15.04
C THR A 196 -20.00 -2.98 -15.19
N HIS A 197 -18.86 -3.42 -15.71
CA HIS A 197 -17.63 -2.64 -15.78
C HIS A 197 -17.08 -2.56 -17.21
N VAL A 198 -16.24 -1.55 -17.45
CA VAL A 198 -15.29 -1.53 -18.56
C VAL A 198 -14.02 -2.22 -18.06
N LEU A 199 -13.68 -3.35 -18.67
CA LEU A 199 -12.44 -4.06 -18.34
C LEU A 199 -11.25 -3.40 -19.07
N ILE A 200 -10.18 -3.15 -18.30
CA ILE A 200 -8.89 -2.70 -18.80
C ILE A 200 -7.85 -3.75 -18.39
N ASP A 201 -7.29 -4.45 -19.38
CA ASP A 201 -6.32 -5.53 -19.17
C ASP A 201 -4.91 -5.20 -19.69
N LYS A 202 -4.72 -3.98 -20.20
CA LYS A 202 -3.45 -3.53 -20.81
C LYS A 202 -3.13 -2.09 -20.44
N LYS A 203 -1.88 -1.84 -20.10
CA LYS A 203 -1.33 -0.52 -19.80
C LYS A 203 -1.69 0.56 -20.83
N ILE A 204 -1.76 0.20 -22.12
CA ILE A 204 -2.06 1.16 -23.19
C ILE A 204 -3.42 1.84 -23.00
N TYR A 205 -4.38 1.17 -22.35
CA TYR A 205 -5.71 1.72 -22.12
C TYR A 205 -5.73 2.84 -21.09
N LEU A 206 -4.71 2.97 -20.25
CA LEU A 206 -4.56 4.09 -19.32
C LEU A 206 -4.38 5.45 -19.99
N LYS A 207 -4.21 5.47 -21.32
CA LYS A 207 -4.09 6.71 -22.14
C LYS A 207 -5.44 7.21 -22.64
N PHE A 208 -6.51 6.44 -22.50
CA PHE A 208 -7.82 6.78 -23.02
C PHE A 208 -8.72 7.38 -21.95
N ASP A 209 -9.57 8.31 -22.36
CA ASP A 209 -10.60 8.87 -21.50
C ASP A 209 -11.88 8.05 -21.70
N PHE A 210 -12.33 7.44 -20.61
CA PHE A 210 -13.56 6.65 -20.61
C PHE A 210 -14.73 7.53 -20.18
N LYS A 211 -15.47 8.06 -21.14
CA LYS A 211 -16.70 8.82 -20.89
C LYS A 211 -17.91 7.89 -20.97
N ASN A 212 -18.06 7.02 -19.99
CA ASN A 212 -19.19 6.11 -19.89
C ASN A 212 -19.68 6.06 -18.43
N ASN A 213 -21.00 5.90 -18.26
CA ASN A 213 -21.62 5.67 -16.95
C ASN A 213 -21.30 4.28 -16.35
N LYS A 214 -20.36 3.51 -16.96
CA LYS A 214 -19.91 2.23 -16.45
C LYS A 214 -18.70 2.41 -15.54
N LYS A 215 -18.64 1.60 -14.50
CA LYS A 215 -17.46 1.49 -13.63
C LYS A 215 -16.27 0.95 -14.42
N ILE A 216 -15.06 1.26 -13.97
CA ILE A 216 -13.82 0.82 -14.61
C ILE A 216 -13.15 -0.21 -13.71
N LEU A 217 -12.78 -1.37 -14.27
CA LEU A 217 -11.98 -2.39 -13.61
C LEU A 217 -10.73 -2.65 -14.44
N GLY A 218 -9.56 -2.32 -13.90
CA GLY A 218 -8.26 -2.60 -14.50
C GLY A 218 -7.61 -3.80 -13.81
N LEU A 219 -7.37 -4.88 -14.59
CA LEU A 219 -6.75 -6.11 -14.13
C LEU A 219 -5.52 -6.38 -15.01
N PHE A 220 -4.32 -6.04 -14.51
CA PHE A 220 -3.11 -5.99 -15.32
C PHE A 220 -2.21 -7.21 -15.17
N ASP A 221 -2.53 -8.12 -14.23
CA ASP A 221 -1.81 -9.37 -14.01
C ASP A 221 -2.71 -10.39 -13.30
N GLU A 222 -2.31 -11.66 -13.27
CA GLU A 222 -3.11 -12.75 -12.67
C GLU A 222 -3.34 -12.54 -11.17
N ASP A 223 -2.28 -12.23 -10.41
CA ASP A 223 -2.35 -11.89 -8.98
C ASP A 223 -1.79 -10.47 -8.76
N GLY A 224 -0.65 -10.30 -8.11
CA GLY A 224 0.00 -8.97 -8.00
C GLY A 224 0.70 -8.57 -9.29
N ILE A 225 0.78 -7.27 -9.53
CA ILE A 225 1.37 -6.73 -10.76
C ILE A 225 2.88 -7.00 -10.79
N VAL A 226 3.33 -7.82 -11.72
CA VAL A 226 4.76 -8.03 -11.95
C VAL A 226 5.35 -6.81 -12.64
N ARG A 227 6.39 -6.23 -12.05
CA ARG A 227 7.06 -5.05 -12.61
C ARG A 227 7.68 -5.36 -13.97
N SER A 228 7.19 -4.69 -14.99
CA SER A 228 7.66 -4.85 -16.38
C SER A 228 7.31 -3.60 -17.18
N SER A 229 7.86 -3.48 -18.41
CA SER A 229 7.50 -2.41 -19.33
C SER A 229 6.05 -2.53 -19.88
N GLN A 230 5.44 -3.70 -19.75
CA GLN A 230 4.09 -3.99 -20.24
C GLN A 230 3.01 -3.71 -19.21
N ASN A 231 3.33 -3.84 -17.93
CA ASN A 231 2.43 -3.59 -16.82
C ASN A 231 2.56 -2.14 -16.32
N PRO A 232 1.47 -1.55 -15.84
CA PRO A 232 1.52 -0.20 -15.30
C PRO A 232 2.22 -0.18 -13.93
N THR A 233 2.81 0.96 -13.60
CA THR A 233 3.31 1.27 -12.27
C THR A 233 2.17 1.79 -11.39
N GLN A 234 2.39 1.89 -10.06
CA GLN A 234 1.46 2.55 -9.15
C GLN A 234 1.18 3.98 -9.62
N GLN A 235 2.23 4.73 -9.96
CA GLN A 235 2.15 6.10 -10.44
C GLN A 235 1.23 6.22 -11.66
N GLU A 236 1.39 5.35 -12.66
CA GLU A 236 0.60 5.40 -13.89
C GLU A 236 -0.88 5.09 -13.65
N MET A 237 -1.17 4.08 -12.80
CA MET A 237 -2.54 3.73 -12.42
C MET A 237 -3.21 4.83 -11.60
N THR A 238 -2.47 5.39 -10.63
CA THR A 238 -2.98 6.47 -9.78
C THR A 238 -3.31 7.72 -10.59
N ASN A 239 -2.41 8.14 -11.49
CA ASN A 239 -2.63 9.29 -12.35
C ASN A 239 -3.84 9.09 -13.28
N PHE A 240 -4.03 7.87 -13.80
CA PHE A 240 -5.21 7.54 -14.59
C PHE A 240 -6.49 7.62 -13.76
N ALA A 241 -6.52 6.96 -12.59
CA ALA A 241 -7.69 6.95 -11.71
C ALA A 241 -8.07 8.37 -11.28
N LEU A 242 -7.06 9.17 -10.89
CA LEU A 242 -7.25 10.56 -10.50
C LEU A 242 -7.86 11.39 -11.63
N LYS A 243 -7.31 11.27 -12.85
CA LYS A 243 -7.85 11.98 -14.01
C LYS A 243 -9.30 11.59 -14.31
N GLN A 244 -9.66 10.30 -14.21
CA GLN A 244 -11.04 9.86 -14.46
C GLN A 244 -12.00 10.38 -13.38
N LEU A 245 -11.61 10.34 -12.10
CA LEU A 245 -12.42 10.83 -10.99
C LEU A 245 -12.61 12.36 -11.05
N ASP A 246 -11.58 13.09 -11.45
CA ASP A 246 -11.61 14.54 -11.57
C ASP A 246 -12.48 15.02 -12.75
N MET A 247 -12.45 14.29 -13.89
CA MET A 247 -13.27 14.64 -15.06
C MET A 247 -14.77 14.48 -14.83
N ASP A 248 -15.18 13.56 -13.97
CA ASP A 248 -16.58 13.27 -13.68
C ASP A 248 -17.18 14.18 -12.60
N GLN A 249 -16.39 15.12 -12.05
CA GLN A 249 -16.85 16.02 -10.98
C GLN A 249 -17.98 16.98 -11.38
N SER A 250 -18.25 17.17 -12.66
CA SER A 250 -19.37 18.04 -13.07
C SER A 250 -20.76 17.55 -12.61
N GLU A 251 -20.88 16.25 -12.27
CA GLU A 251 -22.12 15.59 -11.84
C GLU A 251 -22.03 15.01 -10.42
N CYS A 252 -20.87 15.10 -9.73
CA CYS A 252 -20.67 14.55 -8.40
C CYS A 252 -20.24 15.59 -7.35
N THR A 253 -20.35 15.22 -6.09
CA THR A 253 -20.01 16.10 -4.94
C THR A 253 -18.50 16.23 -4.77
N GLY A 254 -17.72 15.21 -5.15
CA GLY A 254 -16.27 15.10 -5.03
C GLY A 254 -15.84 13.64 -5.17
N PHE A 255 -14.60 13.33 -4.84
CA PHE A 255 -14.10 11.95 -4.91
C PHE A 255 -13.27 11.53 -3.68
N PHE A 256 -13.19 10.21 -3.51
CA PHE A 256 -12.25 9.51 -2.65
C PHE A 256 -11.39 8.59 -3.51
N LEU A 257 -10.07 8.69 -3.38
CA LEU A 257 -9.12 7.80 -4.04
C LEU A 257 -8.21 7.17 -2.99
N MET A 258 -8.19 5.83 -2.89
CA MET A 258 -7.16 5.10 -2.19
C MET A 258 -6.16 4.56 -3.20
N THR A 259 -4.85 4.74 -2.94
CA THR A 259 -3.77 4.16 -3.74
C THR A 259 -2.73 3.51 -2.85
N GLU A 260 -2.29 2.32 -3.23
CA GLU A 260 -1.44 1.49 -2.40
C GLU A 260 -0.20 1.00 -3.13
N GLY A 261 0.97 1.19 -2.50
CA GLY A 261 2.21 0.51 -2.83
C GLY A 261 2.30 -0.81 -2.07
N SER A 262 1.57 -1.83 -2.54
CA SER A 262 1.38 -3.10 -1.81
C SER A 262 2.63 -3.96 -1.75
N GLN A 263 3.50 -3.90 -2.77
CA GLN A 263 4.61 -4.84 -2.90
C GLN A 263 5.87 -4.44 -2.11
N ILE A 264 5.84 -3.31 -1.42
CA ILE A 264 6.85 -2.97 -0.40
C ILE A 264 6.83 -4.03 0.70
N ASP A 265 5.63 -4.43 1.16
CA ASP A 265 5.40 -5.49 2.14
C ASP A 265 5.89 -6.85 1.64
N TRP A 266 5.52 -7.23 0.41
CA TRP A 266 5.93 -8.52 -0.15
C TRP A 266 7.45 -8.65 -0.24
N ALA A 267 8.12 -7.59 -0.68
CA ALA A 267 9.58 -7.55 -0.68
C ALA A 267 10.18 -7.61 0.73
N GLY A 268 9.52 -6.99 1.71
CA GLY A 268 9.88 -7.10 3.13
C GLY A 268 9.76 -8.53 3.65
N HIS A 269 8.68 -9.24 3.33
CA HIS A 269 8.50 -10.67 3.67
C HIS A 269 9.54 -11.57 3.02
N ASP A 270 9.92 -11.28 1.77
CA ASP A 270 10.96 -11.99 1.04
C ASP A 270 12.38 -11.64 1.51
N ASN A 271 12.54 -10.65 2.38
CA ASN A 271 13.81 -10.04 2.76
C ASN A 271 14.62 -9.58 1.54
N ASP A 272 13.94 -9.07 0.52
CA ASP A 272 14.51 -8.54 -0.71
C ASP A 272 14.57 -7.01 -0.65
N ALA A 273 15.68 -6.50 -0.14
CA ALA A 273 15.88 -5.07 0.04
C ALA A 273 15.95 -4.30 -1.29
N GLU A 274 16.44 -4.91 -2.38
CA GLU A 274 16.53 -4.26 -3.70
C GLU A 274 15.14 -4.09 -4.31
N LYS A 275 14.32 -5.15 -4.27
CA LYS A 275 12.93 -5.09 -4.70
C LYS A 275 12.15 -4.09 -3.84
N MET A 276 12.33 -4.13 -2.53
CA MET A 276 11.65 -3.22 -1.60
C MET A 276 11.94 -1.75 -1.92
N VAL A 277 13.19 -1.38 -2.16
CA VAL A 277 13.56 -0.01 -2.56
C VAL A 277 12.97 0.37 -3.92
N THR A 278 12.93 -0.57 -4.86
CA THR A 278 12.36 -0.34 -6.20
C THR A 278 10.85 -0.06 -6.12
N GLU A 279 10.12 -0.82 -5.32
CA GLU A 279 8.68 -0.60 -5.08
C GLU A 279 8.45 0.72 -4.32
N PHE A 280 9.31 1.00 -3.33
CA PHE A 280 9.24 2.24 -2.58
C PHE A 280 9.52 3.48 -3.45
N GLN A 281 10.39 3.38 -4.46
CA GLN A 281 10.65 4.48 -5.38
C GLN A 281 9.41 4.81 -6.24
N ASP A 282 8.68 3.80 -6.71
CA ASP A 282 7.41 4.02 -7.42
C ASP A 282 6.35 4.66 -6.51
N PHE A 283 6.29 4.21 -5.26
CA PHE A 283 5.45 4.79 -4.23
C PHE A 283 5.78 6.29 -3.99
N ASP A 284 7.05 6.64 -3.83
CA ASP A 284 7.47 8.03 -3.62
C ASP A 284 7.24 8.91 -4.86
N ASN A 285 7.43 8.37 -6.06
CA ASN A 285 7.09 9.05 -7.31
C ASN A 285 5.59 9.33 -7.41
N THR A 286 4.76 8.35 -7.02
CA THR A 286 3.30 8.52 -6.95
C THR A 286 2.93 9.66 -6.01
N ILE A 287 3.52 9.68 -4.82
CA ILE A 287 3.30 10.76 -3.84
C ILE A 287 3.71 12.12 -4.39
N SER A 288 4.85 12.19 -5.09
CA SER A 288 5.31 13.43 -5.73
C SER A 288 4.29 14.02 -6.71
N ASP A 289 3.69 13.16 -7.55
CA ASP A 289 2.65 13.59 -8.48
C ASP A 289 1.37 14.04 -7.73
N LEU A 290 0.99 13.32 -6.69
CA LEU A 290 -0.17 13.67 -5.87
C LEU A 290 0.02 15.00 -5.12
N ILE A 291 1.21 15.29 -4.62
CA ILE A 291 1.51 16.59 -4.00
C ILE A 291 1.38 17.73 -5.03
N ASN A 292 1.87 17.53 -6.25
CA ASN A 292 1.67 18.50 -7.32
C ASN A 292 0.19 18.71 -7.62
N PHE A 293 -0.59 17.63 -7.76
CA PHE A 293 -2.03 17.69 -8.00
C PHE A 293 -2.75 18.47 -6.90
N VAL A 294 -2.56 18.12 -5.62
CA VAL A 294 -3.27 18.83 -4.52
C VAL A 294 -2.84 20.28 -4.36
N THR A 295 -1.62 20.61 -4.78
CA THR A 295 -1.12 21.98 -4.77
C THR A 295 -1.80 22.84 -5.85
N GLU A 296 -2.14 22.25 -6.99
CA GLU A 296 -2.86 22.91 -8.09
C GLU A 296 -4.37 22.96 -7.86
N ASP A 297 -4.94 21.85 -7.37
CA ASP A 297 -6.39 21.68 -7.15
C ASP A 297 -6.93 22.53 -5.99
N GLU A 298 -6.18 22.67 -4.90
CA GLU A 298 -6.52 23.43 -3.68
C GLU A 298 -7.80 22.96 -2.94
N GLU A 299 -8.49 21.92 -3.40
CA GLU A 299 -9.71 21.37 -2.80
C GLU A 299 -9.56 19.93 -2.30
N THR A 300 -8.35 19.36 -2.42
CA THR A 300 -8.07 17.96 -2.10
C THR A 300 -7.22 17.82 -0.84
N LEU A 301 -7.64 16.95 0.08
CA LEU A 301 -6.85 16.50 1.23
C LEU A 301 -6.03 15.27 0.84
N LEU A 302 -4.71 15.33 1.00
CA LEU A 302 -3.79 14.21 0.84
C LEU A 302 -3.38 13.65 2.20
N ILE A 303 -3.60 12.35 2.40
CA ILE A 303 -3.21 11.61 3.60
C ILE A 303 -2.31 10.45 3.17
N ILE A 304 -1.13 10.31 3.80
CA ILE A 304 -0.18 9.23 3.52
C ILE A 304 0.08 8.47 4.81
N THR A 305 0.07 7.15 4.73
CA THR A 305 0.29 6.28 5.90
C THR A 305 0.95 4.96 5.50
N ALA A 306 1.39 4.20 6.51
CA ALA A 306 1.72 2.79 6.40
C ALA A 306 0.80 1.99 7.33
N ASP A 307 0.55 0.75 7.01
CA ASP A 307 -0.31 -0.13 7.80
C ASP A 307 0.43 -0.83 8.94
N HIS A 308 1.66 -1.25 8.73
CA HIS A 308 2.57 -1.86 9.68
C HIS A 308 4.01 -1.83 9.20
N GLU A 309 4.90 -2.35 9.99
CA GLU A 309 6.28 -2.73 9.67
C GLU A 309 6.29 -4.15 9.08
N THR A 310 7.25 -4.49 8.21
CA THR A 310 7.38 -5.85 7.64
C THR A 310 8.81 -6.31 7.58
N GLY A 311 9.03 -7.62 7.79
CA GLY A 311 10.32 -8.29 7.66
C GLY A 311 11.33 -8.00 8.77
N GLY A 312 11.01 -7.14 9.74
CA GLY A 312 11.91 -6.80 10.84
C GLY A 312 13.21 -6.14 10.38
N LEU A 313 13.17 -5.38 9.29
CA LEU A 313 14.33 -4.68 8.75
C LEU A 313 14.91 -3.72 9.77
N GLN A 314 16.23 -3.81 10.00
CA GLN A 314 16.96 -2.88 10.86
C GLN A 314 18.21 -2.35 10.16
N ILE A 315 18.45 -1.05 10.31
CA ILE A 315 19.67 -0.41 9.84
C ILE A 315 20.51 -0.14 11.05
N CYS A 316 21.60 -0.91 11.22
CA CYS A 316 22.51 -0.78 12.34
C CYS A 316 23.96 -0.89 11.87
N LEU A 317 24.91 -0.42 12.71
CA LEU A 317 26.32 -0.70 12.51
C LEU A 317 26.55 -2.21 12.75
N LEU A 318 27.10 -2.89 11.77
CA LEU A 318 27.65 -4.22 11.97
C LEU A 318 28.97 -4.06 12.71
N TYR A 319 28.94 -4.29 14.02
CA TYR A 319 30.18 -4.44 14.79
C TYR A 319 30.83 -5.76 14.36
N THR A 320 31.91 -5.66 13.59
CA THR A 320 32.74 -6.81 13.20
C THR A 320 33.69 -7.24 14.31
N SER A 321 33.81 -6.46 15.38
CA SER A 321 34.51 -6.79 16.61
C SER A 321 33.48 -7.15 17.68
N ASP A 322 33.78 -8.22 18.41
CA ASP A 322 32.97 -8.80 19.46
C ASP A 322 32.47 -7.70 20.44
N ALA A 323 31.16 -7.65 20.69
CA ALA A 323 30.56 -6.74 21.67
C ALA A 323 31.13 -6.91 23.11
N ALA A 324 32.02 -7.88 23.33
CA ALA A 324 32.82 -8.06 24.53
C ALA A 324 33.95 -7.02 24.66
N ASP A 325 34.45 -6.44 23.57
CA ASP A 325 35.56 -5.48 23.63
C ASP A 325 35.17 -4.09 24.09
N GLU A 326 33.88 -3.70 23.95
CA GLU A 326 33.43 -2.40 24.43
C GLU A 326 33.19 -2.33 25.95
N ARG A 327 33.10 -3.48 26.62
CA ARG A 327 32.95 -3.52 28.10
C ARG A 327 34.28 -3.31 28.86
N SER A 328 35.41 -3.33 28.14
CA SER A 328 36.74 -3.15 28.76
C SER A 328 37.25 -1.71 28.74
N SER A 329 36.49 -0.75 28.17
CA SER A 329 36.93 0.65 28.08
C SER A 329 36.18 1.60 29.03
N VAL A 330 35.44 1.07 30.02
CA VAL A 330 34.80 1.86 31.07
C VAL A 330 35.39 1.43 32.42
N ASP A 331 36.61 1.90 32.71
CA ASP A 331 37.18 2.06 34.06
C ASP A 331 37.62 3.51 34.27
#